data_b05477538cba5679a2836d800d847edf
#
_entry.id   b05477538cba5679a2836d800d847edf
#
_cell.length_a   1.000
_cell.length_b   1.000
_cell.length_c   1.000
_cell.angle_alpha   90.00
_cell.angle_beta   90.00
_cell.angle_gamma   90.00
#
_symmetry.space_group_name_H-M   'P 1'
#
loop_
_entity.id
_entity.type
_entity.pdbx_description
1 polymer ?
#
loop_
_entity_poly.entity_id
_entity_poly.type
_entity_poly.pdbx_seq_one_letter_code
_entity_poly.pdbx_strand_id
1 'polypeptide(L)'
;MDVKLIEQAIKGNQDACVLLLQHHQDVLYRIAYSYLRNEPDTLDAIQEMTIRCLTRIHTLKEPTYFKTWLIRILLNVCADLNRKKQRTLPVLQEKGYEEEVHIDLYRALDELEVEQRELIYLKYFEDYQNKQIAEQLQLPEGTVKSRLHTILKKMRKRLGGV
;
A
#
# COMPACT_ATOMS: atom_id res chain seq x y z
N MET A 1 1.30 3.53 -18.50
CA MET A 1 0.93 2.16 -18.11
C MET A 1 0.20 1.52 -19.27
N ASP A 2 0.59 0.34 -19.70
CA ASP A 2 0.01 -0.30 -20.88
C ASP A 2 -1.35 -0.94 -20.55
N VAL A 3 -2.44 -0.24 -20.86
CA VAL A 3 -3.82 -0.70 -20.64
C VAL A 3 -4.08 -2.03 -21.33
N LYS A 4 -3.50 -2.25 -22.52
CA LYS A 4 -3.65 -3.52 -23.25
C LYS A 4 -3.07 -4.70 -22.49
N LEU A 5 -1.93 -4.51 -21.82
CA LEU A 5 -1.31 -5.55 -21.00
C LEU A 5 -2.20 -5.91 -19.78
N ILE A 6 -2.83 -4.90 -19.17
CA ILE A 6 -3.77 -5.13 -18.06
C ILE A 6 -5.02 -5.88 -18.57
N GLU A 7 -5.57 -5.48 -19.71
CA GLU A 7 -6.72 -6.19 -20.30
C GLU A 7 -6.40 -7.66 -20.61
N GLN A 8 -5.19 -7.95 -21.09
CA GLN A 8 -4.74 -9.33 -21.32
C GLN A 8 -4.67 -10.12 -19.99
N ALA A 9 -4.12 -9.52 -18.95
CA ALA A 9 -4.05 -10.14 -17.63
C ALA A 9 -5.46 -10.41 -17.05
N ILE A 10 -6.39 -9.46 -17.18
CA ILE A 10 -7.80 -9.63 -16.77
C ILE A 10 -8.46 -10.80 -17.51
N LYS A 11 -8.14 -11.00 -18.79
CA LYS A 11 -8.63 -12.13 -19.62
C LYS A 11 -7.95 -13.47 -19.31
N GLY A 12 -7.06 -13.52 -18.33
CA GLY A 12 -6.41 -14.74 -17.86
C GLY A 12 -5.01 -15.02 -18.43
N ASN A 13 -4.40 -14.04 -19.13
CA ASN A 13 -3.01 -14.18 -19.55
C ASN A 13 -2.07 -14.00 -18.33
N GLN A 14 -1.52 -15.10 -17.85
CA GLN A 14 -0.62 -15.11 -16.69
C GLN A 14 0.69 -14.40 -16.94
N ASP A 15 1.27 -14.51 -18.14
CA ASP A 15 2.52 -13.83 -18.50
C ASP A 15 2.34 -12.31 -18.46
N ALA A 16 1.20 -11.81 -18.95
CA ALA A 16 0.85 -10.41 -18.86
C ALA A 16 0.75 -9.94 -17.39
N CYS A 17 0.18 -10.76 -16.51
CA CYS A 17 0.10 -10.45 -15.09
C CYS A 17 1.49 -10.41 -14.43
N VAL A 18 2.36 -11.36 -14.75
CA VAL A 18 3.74 -11.40 -14.24
C VAL A 18 4.52 -10.16 -14.69
N LEU A 19 4.43 -9.77 -15.95
CA LEU A 19 5.07 -8.54 -16.46
C LEU A 19 4.58 -7.29 -15.73
N LEU A 20 3.28 -7.19 -15.47
CA LEU A 20 2.70 -6.08 -14.70
C LEU A 20 3.26 -6.02 -13.28
N LEU A 21 3.36 -7.16 -12.59
CA LEU A 21 3.92 -7.25 -11.25
C LEU A 21 5.39 -6.86 -11.23
N GLN A 22 6.19 -7.34 -12.19
CA GLN A 22 7.61 -6.96 -12.34
C GLN A 22 7.77 -5.45 -12.56
N HIS A 23 6.90 -4.84 -13.37
CA HIS A 23 6.94 -3.40 -13.60
C HIS A 23 6.69 -2.57 -12.34
N HIS A 24 5.93 -3.09 -11.39
CA HIS A 24 5.58 -2.41 -10.14
C HIS A 24 6.39 -2.89 -8.93
N GLN A 25 7.32 -3.84 -9.08
CA GLN A 25 7.99 -4.50 -7.96
C GLN A 25 8.66 -3.54 -6.97
N ASP A 26 9.35 -2.50 -7.47
CA ASP A 26 10.11 -1.58 -6.62
C ASP A 26 9.20 -0.74 -5.71
N VAL A 27 8.09 -0.24 -6.26
CA VAL A 27 7.14 0.54 -5.47
C VAL A 27 6.38 -0.36 -4.47
N LEU A 28 6.01 -1.57 -4.89
CA LEU A 28 5.35 -2.54 -4.02
C LEU A 28 6.26 -2.96 -2.86
N TYR A 29 7.55 -3.22 -3.14
CA TYR A 29 8.54 -3.52 -2.11
C TYR A 29 8.68 -2.37 -1.11
N ARG A 30 8.85 -1.12 -1.58
CA ARG A 30 8.96 0.05 -0.70
C ARG A 30 7.71 0.24 0.19
N ILE A 31 6.52 0.03 -0.37
CA ILE A 31 5.26 0.11 0.40
C ILE A 31 5.23 -0.99 1.46
N ALA A 32 5.49 -2.24 1.11
CA ALA A 32 5.47 -3.36 2.03
C ALA A 32 6.54 -3.20 3.14
N TYR A 33 7.75 -2.80 2.77
CA TYR A 33 8.83 -2.57 3.72
C TYR A 33 8.53 -1.41 4.68
N SER A 34 7.94 -0.33 4.20
CA SER A 34 7.51 0.79 5.07
C SER A 34 6.46 0.37 6.09
N TYR A 35 5.71 -0.70 5.79
CA TYR A 35 4.68 -1.25 6.67
C TYR A 35 5.26 -2.26 7.66
N LEU A 36 6.07 -3.20 7.19
CA LEU A 36 6.50 -4.39 7.94
C LEU A 36 7.89 -4.24 8.56
N ARG A 37 8.76 -3.39 7.98
CA ARG A 37 10.09 -3.02 8.47
C ARG A 37 11.06 -4.18 8.72
N ASN A 38 10.85 -5.27 8.04
CA ASN A 38 11.79 -6.37 7.97
C ASN A 38 11.65 -7.07 6.62
N GLU A 39 12.76 -7.56 6.12
CA GLU A 39 12.84 -8.15 4.78
C GLU A 39 12.04 -9.47 4.66
N PRO A 40 12.14 -10.42 5.60
CA PRO A 40 11.40 -11.69 5.50
C PRO A 40 9.89 -11.47 5.36
N ASP A 41 9.29 -10.64 6.20
CA ASP A 41 7.84 -10.36 6.13
C ASP A 41 7.47 -9.58 4.87
N THR A 42 8.35 -8.69 4.41
CA THR A 42 8.15 -7.94 3.16
C THR A 42 8.08 -8.89 1.98
N LEU A 43 8.99 -9.85 1.89
CA LEU A 43 8.98 -10.86 0.83
C LEU A 43 7.76 -11.77 0.92
N ASP A 44 7.37 -12.20 2.13
CA ASP A 44 6.15 -12.97 2.35
C ASP A 44 4.89 -12.19 1.91
N ALA A 45 4.83 -10.88 2.22
CA ALA A 45 3.73 -10.03 1.80
C ALA A 45 3.65 -9.90 0.27
N ILE A 46 4.78 -9.70 -0.40
CA ILE A 46 4.86 -9.63 -1.86
C ILE A 46 4.42 -10.95 -2.49
N GLN A 47 4.86 -12.09 -1.95
CA GLN A 47 4.47 -13.40 -2.44
C GLN A 47 2.96 -13.63 -2.29
N GLU A 48 2.40 -13.38 -1.11
CA GLU A 48 0.96 -13.53 -0.87
C GLU A 48 0.13 -12.56 -1.73
N MET A 49 0.57 -11.31 -1.88
CA MET A 49 -0.05 -10.34 -2.77
C MET A 49 -0.03 -10.83 -4.23
N THR A 50 1.08 -11.42 -4.69
CA THR A 50 1.22 -11.98 -6.03
C THR A 50 0.18 -13.09 -6.27
N ILE A 51 0.02 -14.01 -5.32
CA ILE A 51 -0.99 -15.08 -5.39
C ILE A 51 -2.39 -14.48 -5.45
N ARG A 52 -2.70 -13.51 -4.60
CA ARG A 52 -4.01 -12.83 -4.60
C ARG A 52 -4.26 -12.05 -5.89
N CYS A 53 -3.23 -11.42 -6.47
CA CYS A 53 -3.32 -10.75 -7.75
C CYS A 53 -3.68 -11.74 -8.86
N LEU A 54 -2.91 -12.82 -9.02
CA LEU A 54 -3.13 -13.85 -10.05
C LEU A 54 -4.53 -14.48 -9.96
N THR A 55 -5.02 -14.71 -8.75
CA THR A 55 -6.33 -15.36 -8.53
C THR A 55 -7.51 -14.40 -8.69
N ARG A 56 -7.31 -13.08 -8.50
CA ARG A 56 -8.41 -12.10 -8.44
C ARG A 56 -8.39 -11.05 -9.54
N ILE A 57 -7.38 -11.01 -10.41
CA ILE A 57 -7.26 -9.97 -11.44
C ILE A 57 -8.46 -9.91 -12.38
N HIS A 58 -9.13 -11.06 -12.62
CA HIS A 58 -10.34 -11.13 -13.42
C HIS A 58 -11.53 -10.36 -12.81
N THR A 59 -11.46 -10.01 -11.51
CA THR A 59 -12.49 -9.21 -10.84
C THR A 59 -12.32 -7.70 -11.05
N LEU A 60 -11.17 -7.27 -11.58
CA LEU A 60 -10.91 -5.88 -11.89
C LEU A 60 -11.71 -5.45 -13.11
N LYS A 61 -12.69 -4.56 -12.89
CA LYS A 61 -13.60 -4.11 -13.94
C LYS A 61 -13.00 -3.05 -14.84
N GLU A 62 -12.20 -2.16 -14.25
CA GLU A 62 -11.62 -1.01 -14.92
C GLU A 62 -10.09 -1.11 -14.91
N PRO A 63 -9.46 -1.33 -16.08
CA PRO A 63 -8.00 -1.50 -16.17
C PRO A 63 -7.20 -0.33 -15.60
N THR A 64 -7.72 0.89 -15.70
CA THR A 64 -7.04 2.10 -15.19
C THR A 64 -6.86 2.09 -13.68
N TYR A 65 -7.64 1.28 -12.95
CA TYR A 65 -7.54 1.14 -11.49
C TYR A 65 -6.60 0.02 -11.02
N PHE A 66 -5.91 -0.64 -11.95
CA PHE A 66 -5.04 -1.79 -11.65
C PHE A 66 -4.03 -1.46 -10.52
N LYS A 67 -3.32 -0.35 -10.64
CA LYS A 67 -2.27 0.03 -9.69
C LYS A 67 -2.83 0.27 -8.29
N THR A 68 -3.91 1.04 -8.17
CA THR A 68 -4.59 1.30 -6.89
C THR A 68 -5.16 0.02 -6.29
N TRP A 69 -5.77 -0.83 -7.11
CA TRP A 69 -6.28 -2.13 -6.72
C TRP A 69 -5.16 -3.04 -6.19
N LEU A 70 -4.00 -3.06 -6.85
CA LEU A 70 -2.84 -3.85 -6.44
C LEU A 70 -2.25 -3.36 -5.10
N ILE A 71 -2.11 -2.04 -4.92
CA ILE A 71 -1.67 -1.44 -3.66
C ILE A 71 -2.62 -1.79 -2.53
N ARG A 72 -3.93 -1.75 -2.76
CA ARG A 72 -4.94 -2.14 -1.75
C ARG A 72 -4.81 -3.61 -1.34
N ILE A 73 -4.58 -4.51 -2.30
CA ILE A 73 -4.31 -5.93 -1.99
C ILE A 73 -3.08 -6.03 -1.08
N LEU A 74 -1.97 -5.36 -1.43
CA LEU A 74 -0.74 -5.39 -0.66
C LEU A 74 -0.94 -4.87 0.76
N LEU A 75 -1.60 -3.73 0.93
CA LEU A 75 -1.85 -3.14 2.25
C LEU A 75 -2.70 -4.05 3.14
N ASN A 76 -3.71 -4.71 2.57
CA ASN A 76 -4.50 -5.70 3.30
C ASN A 76 -3.66 -6.91 3.72
N VAL A 77 -2.78 -7.40 2.85
CA VAL A 77 -1.85 -8.49 3.18
C VAL A 77 -0.92 -8.08 4.32
N CYS A 78 -0.32 -6.89 4.24
CA CYS A 78 0.55 -6.37 5.30
C CYS A 78 -0.18 -6.24 6.64
N ALA A 79 -1.43 -5.74 6.62
CA ALA A 79 -2.27 -5.64 7.82
C ALA A 79 -2.58 -7.01 8.43
N ASP A 80 -2.89 -8.01 7.59
CA ASP A 80 -3.16 -9.39 8.02
C ASP A 80 -1.92 -10.02 8.68
N LEU A 81 -0.73 -9.87 8.06
CA LEU A 81 0.53 -10.36 8.60
C LEU A 81 0.86 -9.70 9.94
N ASN A 82 0.70 -8.38 10.04
CA ASN A 82 0.97 -7.64 11.26
C ASN A 82 0.04 -8.07 12.40
N ARG A 83 -1.26 -8.22 12.14
CA ARG A 83 -2.24 -8.74 13.11
C ARG A 83 -1.92 -10.15 13.58
N LYS A 84 -1.49 -11.04 12.67
CA LYS A 84 -1.10 -12.40 13.00
C LYS A 84 0.12 -12.42 13.94
N LYS A 85 1.12 -11.59 13.67
CA LYS A 85 2.29 -11.45 14.54
C LYS A 85 1.95 -10.95 15.92
N GLN A 86 1.12 -9.93 16.04
CA GLN A 86 0.70 -9.39 17.35
C GLN A 86 -0.02 -10.42 18.22
N ARG A 87 -0.66 -11.42 17.61
CA ARG A 87 -1.32 -12.54 18.35
C ARG A 87 -0.35 -13.64 18.78
N THR A 88 0.78 -13.81 18.08
CA THR A 88 1.71 -14.93 18.31
C THR A 88 2.94 -14.58 19.12
N LEU A 89 3.28 -13.30 19.28
CA LEU A 89 4.44 -12.85 20.02
C LEU A 89 4.04 -11.79 21.07
N PRO A 90 4.24 -12.04 22.37
CA PRO A 90 4.23 -10.95 23.35
C PRO A 90 5.50 -10.11 23.15
N VAL A 91 5.28 -8.89 22.65
CA VAL A 91 6.10 -7.69 22.80
C VAL A 91 7.60 -7.90 23.10
N LEU A 92 8.40 -8.23 22.11
CA LEU A 92 9.83 -7.89 22.06
C LEU A 92 10.25 -7.83 20.57
N GLN A 93 9.84 -6.78 19.85
CA GLN A 93 10.50 -6.42 18.62
C GLN A 93 11.59 -5.42 18.95
N GLU A 94 12.83 -5.90 19.05
CA GLU A 94 14.00 -5.05 18.82
C GLU A 94 13.92 -4.58 17.36
N LYS A 95 13.42 -3.37 17.20
CA LYS A 95 13.48 -2.66 15.92
C LYS A 95 14.95 -2.30 15.70
N GLY A 96 15.54 -2.82 14.63
CA GLY A 96 16.88 -2.40 14.20
C GLY A 96 16.98 -0.88 14.19
N TYR A 97 18.11 -0.37 14.63
CA TYR A 97 18.42 1.06 14.74
C TYR A 97 18.42 1.69 13.32
N GLU A 98 17.29 2.21 12.91
CA GLU A 98 17.20 3.25 11.89
C GLU A 98 17.12 4.62 12.60
N GLU A 99 17.69 5.67 12.01
CA GLU A 99 17.80 7.00 12.58
C GLU A 99 16.49 7.45 13.27
N GLU A 100 16.57 8.09 14.43
CA GLU A 100 15.43 8.46 15.32
C GLU A 100 14.26 9.14 14.58
N VAL A 101 14.56 9.95 13.56
CA VAL A 101 13.55 10.65 12.74
C VAL A 101 12.68 9.68 11.94
N HIS A 102 13.24 8.57 11.46
CA HIS A 102 12.49 7.55 10.72
C HIS A 102 11.59 6.71 11.64
N ILE A 103 12.02 6.47 12.89
CA ILE A 103 11.23 5.71 13.87
C ILE A 103 9.90 6.40 14.17
N ASP A 104 9.90 7.71 14.37
CA ASP A 104 8.68 8.46 14.68
C ASP A 104 7.73 8.53 13.47
N LEU A 105 8.28 8.66 12.25
CA LEU A 105 7.49 8.60 11.03
C LEU A 105 6.80 7.25 10.88
N TYR A 106 7.53 6.15 11.09
CA TYR A 106 6.95 4.80 11.01
C TYR A 106 5.89 4.56 12.10
N ARG A 107 6.12 5.05 13.31
CA ARG A 107 5.11 5.00 14.39
C ARG A 107 3.84 5.78 14.02
N ALA A 108 3.99 6.96 13.41
CA ALA A 108 2.85 7.73 12.93
C ALA A 108 2.08 7.01 11.82
N LEU A 109 2.78 6.31 10.92
CA LEU A 109 2.16 5.48 9.88
C LEU A 109 1.45 4.25 10.48
N ASP A 110 1.99 3.65 11.56
CA ASP A 110 1.40 2.47 12.22
C ASP A 110 0.02 2.74 12.82
N GLU A 111 -0.26 3.98 13.17
CA GLU A 111 -1.56 4.41 13.71
C GLU A 111 -2.62 4.67 12.65
N LEU A 112 -2.25 4.55 11.38
CA LEU A 112 -3.17 4.74 10.27
C LEU A 112 -3.89 3.44 9.93
N GLU A 113 -5.20 3.56 9.73
CA GLU A 113 -5.99 2.49 9.11
C GLU A 113 -5.56 2.25 7.67
N VAL A 114 -5.91 1.08 7.11
CA VAL A 114 -5.51 0.67 5.75
C VAL A 114 -5.90 1.73 4.71
N GLU A 115 -7.13 2.25 4.79
CA GLU A 115 -7.64 3.27 3.87
C GLU A 115 -6.91 4.62 4.00
N GLN A 116 -6.47 4.96 5.21
CA GLN A 116 -5.68 6.16 5.45
C GLN A 116 -4.26 6.00 4.89
N ARG A 117 -3.65 4.83 5.05
CA ARG A 117 -2.35 4.50 4.44
C ARG A 117 -2.44 4.52 2.92
N GLU A 118 -3.50 3.96 2.35
CA GLU A 118 -3.72 3.97 0.90
C GLU A 118 -3.69 5.41 0.34
N LEU A 119 -4.37 6.34 0.99
CA LEU A 119 -4.33 7.76 0.60
C LEU A 119 -2.93 8.36 0.64
N ILE A 120 -2.16 8.07 1.69
CA ILE A 120 -0.77 8.52 1.83
C ILE A 120 0.11 7.94 0.73
N TYR A 121 0.01 6.63 0.46
CA TYR A 121 0.82 5.99 -0.57
C TYR A 121 0.48 6.49 -1.98
N LEU A 122 -0.80 6.64 -2.30
CA LEU A 122 -1.20 7.21 -3.59
C LEU A 122 -0.71 8.66 -3.76
N LYS A 123 -0.76 9.45 -2.69
CA LYS A 123 -0.34 10.86 -2.73
C LYS A 123 1.17 11.02 -2.81
N TYR A 124 1.95 10.31 -1.99
CA TYR A 124 3.36 10.59 -1.77
C TYR A 124 4.33 9.56 -2.35
N PHE A 125 3.89 8.33 -2.61
CA PHE A 125 4.70 7.31 -3.28
C PHE A 125 4.42 7.24 -4.78
N GLU A 126 3.19 7.57 -5.19
CA GLU A 126 2.73 7.53 -6.57
C GLU A 126 2.53 8.92 -7.19
N ASP A 127 2.74 9.99 -6.41
CA ASP A 127 2.60 11.39 -6.81
C ASP A 127 1.24 11.74 -7.46
N TYR A 128 0.17 11.01 -7.08
CA TYR A 128 -1.16 11.27 -7.62
C TYR A 128 -1.70 12.62 -7.15
N GLN A 129 -2.32 13.36 -8.07
CA GLN A 129 -3.10 14.53 -7.73
C GLN A 129 -4.39 14.14 -7.00
N ASN A 130 -4.93 15.02 -6.16
CA ASN A 130 -6.16 14.73 -5.40
C ASN A 130 -7.32 14.32 -6.30
N LYS A 131 -7.43 14.91 -7.49
CA LYS A 131 -8.42 14.55 -8.50
C LYS A 131 -8.23 13.10 -8.97
N GLN A 132 -7.01 12.68 -9.26
CA GLN A 132 -6.71 11.30 -9.68
C GLN A 132 -7.02 10.30 -8.56
N ILE A 133 -6.67 10.63 -7.30
CA ILE A 133 -7.02 9.80 -6.15
C ILE A 133 -8.56 9.69 -6.01
N ALA A 134 -9.27 10.80 -6.18
CA ALA A 134 -10.73 10.84 -6.12
C ALA A 134 -11.37 9.92 -7.17
N GLU A 135 -10.89 9.95 -8.40
CA GLU A 135 -11.33 9.06 -9.48
C GLU A 135 -11.00 7.59 -9.17
N GLN A 136 -9.78 7.30 -8.72
CA GLN A 136 -9.32 5.94 -8.40
C GLN A 136 -10.10 5.31 -7.23
N LEU A 137 -10.41 6.10 -6.22
CA LEU A 137 -11.12 5.63 -5.02
C LEU A 137 -12.65 5.84 -5.09
N GLN A 138 -13.14 6.42 -6.19
CA GLN A 138 -14.55 6.76 -6.38
C GLN A 138 -15.10 7.65 -5.24
N LEU A 139 -14.31 8.66 -4.86
CA LEU A 139 -14.64 9.61 -3.80
C LEU A 139 -14.72 11.04 -4.37
N PRO A 140 -15.52 11.94 -3.77
CA PRO A 140 -15.43 13.35 -4.09
C PRO A 140 -14.02 13.91 -3.80
N GLU A 141 -13.51 14.79 -4.67
CA GLU A 141 -12.17 15.39 -4.47
C GLU A 141 -12.06 16.14 -3.13
N GLY A 142 -13.13 16.81 -2.72
CA GLY A 142 -13.21 17.47 -1.41
C GLY A 142 -13.03 16.50 -0.24
N THR A 143 -13.56 15.27 -0.38
CA THR A 143 -13.38 14.20 0.61
C THR A 143 -11.93 13.73 0.68
N VAL A 144 -11.25 13.58 -0.46
CA VAL A 144 -9.83 13.24 -0.51
C VAL A 144 -8.99 14.32 0.18
N LYS A 145 -9.24 15.60 -0.15
CA LYS A 145 -8.54 16.74 0.49
C LYS A 145 -8.74 16.78 2.01
N SER A 146 -9.97 16.64 2.48
CA SER A 146 -10.27 16.69 3.92
C SER A 146 -9.68 15.49 4.67
N ARG A 147 -9.72 14.28 4.10
CA ARG A 147 -9.10 13.09 4.69
C ARG A 147 -7.58 13.22 4.76
N LEU A 148 -6.91 13.60 3.66
CA LEU A 148 -5.48 13.86 3.66
C LEU A 148 -5.08 14.92 4.68
N HIS A 149 -5.82 16.02 4.78
CA HIS A 149 -5.56 17.06 5.78
C HIS A 149 -5.63 16.49 7.22
N THR A 150 -6.67 15.71 7.52
CA THR A 150 -6.85 15.08 8.84
C THR A 150 -5.73 14.10 9.16
N ILE A 151 -5.34 13.26 8.20
CA ILE A 151 -4.25 12.30 8.36
C ILE A 151 -2.93 13.03 8.63
N LEU A 152 -2.59 14.03 7.81
CA LEU A 152 -1.35 14.81 7.98
C LEU A 152 -1.33 15.57 9.30
N LYS A 153 -2.46 16.10 9.74
CA LYS A 153 -2.57 16.75 11.06
C LYS A 153 -2.31 15.74 12.20
N LYS A 154 -2.87 14.54 12.11
CA LYS A 154 -2.62 13.44 13.08
C LYS A 154 -1.15 13.06 13.10
N MET A 155 -0.54 12.83 11.94
CA MET A 155 0.88 12.50 11.82
C MET A 155 1.79 13.61 12.35
N ARG A 156 1.52 14.89 11.99
CA ARG A 156 2.30 16.03 12.46
C ARG A 156 2.28 16.16 13.99
N LYS A 157 1.13 15.95 14.61
CA LYS A 157 1.01 15.96 16.09
C LYS A 157 1.90 14.88 16.73
N ARG A 158 2.04 13.73 16.09
CA ARG A 158 2.89 12.62 16.56
C ARG A 158 4.38 12.90 16.38
N LEU A 159 4.75 13.61 15.30
CA LEU A 159 6.13 13.98 15.01
C LEU A 159 6.62 15.20 15.81
N GLY A 160 5.89 15.63 16.87
CA GLY A 160 6.28 16.75 17.70
C GLY A 160 6.11 18.12 17.04
N GLY A 161 5.41 18.20 15.93
CA GLY A 161 5.05 19.47 15.29
C GLY A 161 3.90 20.16 16.05
N VAL A 162 4.15 21.39 16.44
CA VAL A 162 3.14 22.30 17.01
C VAL A 162 2.06 22.63 15.98
#